data_1a73eb755aca363044e458411449a4a5
#
_entry.id   1a73eb755aca363044e458411449a4a5
#
_cell.length_a   1.000
_cell.length_b   1.000
_cell.length_c   1.000
_cell.angle_alpha   90.00
_cell.angle_beta   90.00
_cell.angle_gamma   90.00
#
_symmetry.space_group_name_H-M   'P 1'
#
loop_
_entity.id
_entity.type
_entity.pdbx_description
1 polymer ?
#
loop_
_entity_poly.entity_id
_entity_poly.type
_entity_poly.pdbx_seq_one_letter_code
_entity_poly.pdbx_strand_id
1 'polypeptide(L)'
;MIGCVHPLRTPVCCSFEILHSAEMIRELLSDPDILGENLMVKGNREKEGVGLIEAPRGTLFHHYRVGENDQIEMANLIVSTTNNNEPMNRGVSFVAKALMTAKKEITEAMMNAVEVVIRAYDPCLSCATHAYGKMPLELSLYDAEGKLIDMKCKK
;
A
#
# COMPACT_ATOMS: atom_id res chain seq x y z
N MET A 1 3.98 -6.65 10.03
CA MET A 1 2.97 -7.52 9.37
C MET A 1 3.68 -8.57 8.52
N ILE A 2 4.00 -9.72 9.10
CA ILE A 2 4.73 -10.80 8.42
C ILE A 2 3.70 -11.81 7.97
N GLY A 3 3.50 -11.95 6.65
CA GLY A 3 3.03 -13.19 6.08
C GLY A 3 1.56 -13.39 5.77
N CYS A 4 0.76 -12.37 5.49
CA CYS A 4 -0.53 -12.61 4.81
C CYS A 4 -0.31 -12.72 3.29
N VAL A 5 0.25 -13.83 2.85
CA VAL A 5 0.54 -14.10 1.43
C VAL A 5 -0.72 -14.56 0.65
N HIS A 6 -1.85 -14.73 1.33
CA HIS A 6 -3.08 -15.20 0.68
C HIS A 6 -4.04 -14.04 0.45
N PRO A 7 -4.48 -13.79 -0.80
CA PRO A 7 -5.33 -12.64 -1.15
C PRO A 7 -6.63 -12.51 -0.34
N LEU A 8 -7.16 -13.63 0.16
CA LEU A 8 -8.38 -13.65 0.98
C LEU A 8 -8.12 -13.43 2.48
N ARG A 9 -6.87 -13.50 2.96
CA ARG A 9 -6.56 -13.27 4.38
C ARG A 9 -6.43 -11.79 4.72
N THR A 10 -5.96 -10.98 3.78
CA THR A 10 -5.76 -9.54 4.00
C THR A 10 -7.06 -8.81 4.37
N PRO A 11 -8.21 -8.98 3.67
CA PRO A 11 -9.47 -8.36 4.06
C PRO A 11 -9.96 -8.78 5.46
N VAL A 12 -9.73 -10.04 5.85
CA VAL A 12 -10.10 -10.53 7.18
C VAL A 12 -9.24 -9.88 8.25
N CYS A 13 -7.93 -9.77 8.05
CA CYS A 13 -7.04 -9.07 8.97
C CYS A 13 -7.44 -7.60 9.14
N CYS A 14 -7.75 -6.90 8.06
CA CYS A 14 -8.23 -5.51 8.11
C CYS A 14 -9.54 -5.37 8.91
N SER A 15 -10.44 -6.36 8.85
CA SER A 15 -11.67 -6.34 9.65
C SER A 15 -11.41 -6.42 11.15
N PHE A 16 -10.42 -7.20 11.58
CA PHE A 16 -9.97 -7.24 12.97
C PHE A 16 -9.34 -5.91 13.41
N GLU A 17 -8.53 -5.30 12.54
CA GLU A 17 -7.92 -3.99 12.82
C GLU A 17 -8.98 -2.89 12.95
N ILE A 18 -10.04 -2.92 12.12
CA ILE A 18 -11.18 -1.99 12.22
C ILE A 18 -11.90 -2.17 13.56
N LEU A 19 -12.19 -3.41 13.96
CA LEU A 19 -12.83 -3.70 15.24
C LEU A 19 -11.98 -3.20 16.41
N HIS A 20 -10.70 -3.56 16.42
CA HIS A 20 -9.74 -3.10 17.44
C HIS A 20 -9.69 -1.58 17.51
N SER A 21 -9.62 -0.90 16.36
CA SER A 21 -9.61 0.57 16.31
C SER A 21 -10.88 1.18 16.91
N ALA A 22 -12.05 0.58 16.65
CA ALA A 22 -13.31 1.05 17.22
C ALA A 22 -13.35 0.84 18.74
N GLU A 23 -12.81 -0.27 19.23
CA GLU A 23 -12.69 -0.54 20.68
C GLU A 23 -11.73 0.46 21.35
N MET A 24 -10.59 0.73 20.72
CA MET A 24 -9.62 1.72 21.21
C MET A 24 -10.18 3.13 21.23
N ILE A 25 -10.94 3.54 20.20
CA ILE A 25 -11.61 4.83 20.20
C ILE A 25 -12.56 4.95 21.41
N ARG A 26 -13.35 3.92 21.68
CA ARG A 26 -14.26 3.90 22.83
C ARG A 26 -13.52 4.02 24.16
N GLU A 27 -12.39 3.32 24.30
CA GLU A 27 -11.55 3.36 25.49
C GLU A 27 -10.93 4.74 25.69
N LEU A 28 -10.29 5.29 24.65
CA LEU A 28 -9.64 6.59 24.68
C LEU A 28 -10.64 7.75 24.93
N LEU A 29 -11.87 7.67 24.40
CA LEU A 29 -12.91 8.66 24.70
C LEU A 29 -13.36 8.66 26.16
N SER A 30 -13.13 7.57 26.88
CA SER A 30 -13.42 7.44 28.29
C SER A 30 -12.24 7.77 29.19
N ASP A 31 -11.05 8.00 28.63
CA ASP A 31 -9.84 8.32 29.35
C ASP A 31 -9.86 9.81 29.77
N PRO A 32 -9.72 10.11 31.07
CA PRO A 32 -9.70 11.49 31.55
C PRO A 32 -8.54 12.31 30.96
N ASP A 33 -7.44 11.69 30.54
CA ASP A 33 -6.28 12.35 29.96
C ASP A 33 -6.59 13.01 28.59
N ILE A 34 -7.71 12.62 27.92
CA ILE A 34 -8.15 13.25 26.67
C ILE A 34 -8.50 14.74 26.87
N LEU A 35 -8.84 15.15 28.09
CA LEU A 35 -9.13 16.53 28.47
C LEU A 35 -7.87 17.29 28.95
N GLY A 36 -6.73 16.68 28.90
CA GLY A 36 -5.47 17.28 29.32
C GLY A 36 -5.09 18.49 28.48
N GLU A 37 -4.64 19.55 29.12
CA GLU A 37 -4.25 20.80 28.46
C GLU A 37 -2.76 20.81 28.06
N ASN A 38 -1.98 19.84 28.48
CA ASN A 38 -0.54 19.77 28.27
C ASN A 38 -0.22 19.11 26.91
N LEU A 39 -0.47 19.81 25.82
CA LEU A 39 -0.45 19.30 24.44
C LEU A 39 0.91 19.46 23.74
N MET A 40 1.90 20.10 24.37
CA MET A 40 3.19 20.36 23.75
C MET A 40 4.35 19.85 24.60
N VAL A 41 5.21 19.05 23.98
CA VAL A 41 6.50 18.65 24.55
C VAL A 41 7.62 19.36 23.79
N LYS A 42 8.55 20.00 24.52
CA LYS A 42 9.77 20.56 23.96
C LYS A 42 10.89 19.53 24.07
N GLY A 43 11.47 19.16 22.95
CA GLY A 43 12.66 18.31 22.84
C GLY A 43 13.89 19.09 22.40
N ASN A 44 15.04 18.44 22.38
CA ASN A 44 16.23 18.97 21.75
C ASN A 44 16.03 18.97 20.24
N ARG A 45 16.59 20.01 19.59
CA ARG A 45 16.59 20.09 18.13
C ARG A 45 17.65 19.14 17.56
N GLU A 46 17.22 18.27 16.67
CA GLU A 46 18.11 17.45 15.85
C GLU A 46 18.04 17.89 14.39
N LYS A 47 19.17 17.82 13.69
CA LYS A 47 19.24 18.23 12.28
C LYS A 47 18.73 17.16 11.33
N GLU A 48 18.73 15.94 11.76
CA GLU A 48 18.30 14.78 10.95
C GLU A 48 17.51 13.81 11.81
N GLY A 49 16.43 13.28 11.26
CA GLY A 49 15.57 12.33 11.97
C GLY A 49 14.87 11.38 11.03
N VAL A 50 14.72 10.15 11.51
CA VAL A 50 13.92 9.12 10.85
C VAL A 50 12.78 8.74 11.78
N GLY A 51 11.55 8.90 11.28
CA GLY A 51 10.34 8.44 11.95
C GLY A 51 9.73 7.28 11.18
N LEU A 52 9.11 6.37 11.90
CA LEU A 52 8.32 5.31 11.30
C LEU A 52 6.99 5.18 12.04
N ILE A 53 5.94 4.83 11.30
CA ILE A 53 4.61 4.57 11.85
C ILE A 53 3.95 3.44 11.08
N GLU A 54 3.15 2.65 11.77
CA GLU A 54 2.25 1.71 11.11
C GLU A 54 1.05 2.49 10.57
N ALA A 55 0.90 2.45 9.25
CA ALA A 55 -0.20 3.06 8.52
C ALA A 55 -1.17 1.95 8.07
N PRO A 56 -2.42 2.28 7.64
CA PRO A 56 -3.43 1.27 7.25
C PRO A 56 -2.95 0.27 6.19
N ARG A 57 -1.97 0.67 5.35
CA ARG A 57 -1.44 -0.14 4.25
C ARG A 57 -0.04 -0.69 4.50
N GLY A 58 0.46 -0.59 5.73
CA GLY A 58 1.78 -1.07 6.14
C GLY A 58 2.66 0.03 6.71
N THR A 59 3.96 -0.19 6.81
CA THR A 59 4.88 0.74 7.45
C THR A 59 5.21 1.93 6.55
N LEU A 60 5.09 3.12 7.12
CA LEU A 60 5.46 4.39 6.50
C LEU A 60 6.75 4.90 7.15
N PHE A 61 7.75 5.23 6.34
CA PHE A 61 9.01 5.84 6.79
C PHE A 61 9.09 7.27 6.33
N HIS A 62 9.43 8.16 7.25
CA HIS A 62 9.76 9.55 6.97
C HIS A 62 11.18 9.84 7.43
N HIS A 63 12.01 10.33 6.53
CA HIS A 63 13.37 10.73 6.81
C HIS A 63 13.56 12.17 6.35
N TYR A 64 13.92 13.04 7.28
CA TYR A 64 14.13 14.46 7.02
C TYR A 64 15.50 14.93 7.49
N ARG A 65 16.07 15.87 6.75
CA ARG A 65 17.17 16.69 7.17
C ARG A 65 16.77 18.16 7.10
N VAL A 66 17.03 18.89 8.19
CA VAL A 66 16.64 20.29 8.40
C VAL A 66 17.88 21.16 8.48
N GLY A 67 17.93 22.22 7.69
CA GLY A 67 19.02 23.19 7.68
C GLY A 67 18.99 24.16 8.85
N GLU A 68 19.96 25.05 8.85
CA GLU A 68 20.11 26.06 9.92
C GLU A 68 18.93 27.02 10.05
N ASN A 69 18.22 27.28 8.95
CA ASN A 69 17.06 28.15 8.88
C ASN A 69 15.72 27.44 9.11
N ASP A 70 15.71 26.27 9.72
CA ASP A 70 14.52 25.43 9.93
C ASP A 70 13.78 25.00 8.64
N GLN A 71 14.48 25.05 7.52
CA GLN A 71 13.97 24.59 6.24
C GLN A 71 14.38 23.15 5.98
N ILE A 72 13.48 22.38 5.36
CA ILE A 72 13.76 21.01 4.95
C ILE A 72 14.74 21.04 3.77
N GLU A 73 15.93 20.50 3.97
CA GLU A 73 16.95 20.33 2.93
C GLU A 73 16.82 18.99 2.20
N MET A 74 16.33 17.98 2.91
CA MET A 74 16.12 16.63 2.35
C MET A 74 14.88 15.99 2.97
N ALA A 75 14.04 15.42 2.12
CA ALA A 75 12.94 14.58 2.52
C ALA A 75 13.00 13.27 1.74
N ASN A 76 12.96 12.15 2.43
CA ASN A 76 12.85 10.82 1.83
C ASN A 76 11.67 10.10 2.48
N LEU A 77 10.68 9.76 1.66
CA LEU A 77 9.43 9.16 2.10
C LEU A 77 9.29 7.78 1.46
N ILE A 78 9.34 6.73 2.28
CA ILE A 78 9.03 5.37 1.81
C ILE A 78 7.61 5.06 2.24
N VAL A 79 6.71 5.17 1.27
CA VAL A 79 5.27 4.99 1.48
C VAL A 79 4.94 3.50 1.65
N SER A 80 3.95 3.19 2.49
CA SER A 80 3.54 1.81 2.80
C SER A 80 3.25 0.98 1.55
N THR A 81 2.54 1.55 0.57
CA THR A 81 2.24 0.87 -0.70
C THR A 81 3.49 0.54 -1.51
N THR A 82 4.55 1.36 -1.41
CA THR A 82 5.83 1.07 -2.06
C THR A 82 6.46 -0.22 -1.50
N ASN A 83 6.35 -0.44 -0.18
CA ASN A 83 6.82 -1.67 0.45
C ASN A 83 6.02 -2.91 0.01
N ASN A 84 4.78 -2.71 -0.43
CA ASN A 84 3.89 -3.79 -0.89
C ASN A 84 4.06 -4.15 -2.37
N ASN A 85 4.88 -3.43 -3.14
CA ASN A 85 5.04 -3.67 -4.58
C ASN A 85 5.52 -5.09 -4.88
N GLU A 86 6.55 -5.56 -4.19
CA GLU A 86 7.10 -6.89 -4.45
C GLU A 86 6.13 -8.03 -4.08
N PRO A 87 5.50 -8.07 -2.89
CA PRO A 87 4.49 -9.07 -2.58
C PRO A 87 3.28 -9.01 -3.53
N MET A 88 2.85 -7.83 -3.94
CA MET A 88 1.76 -7.65 -4.89
C MET A 88 2.14 -8.21 -6.28
N ASN A 89 3.34 -7.93 -6.77
CA ASN A 89 3.86 -8.48 -8.02
C ASN A 89 3.94 -10.01 -7.99
N ARG A 90 4.37 -10.59 -6.88
CA ARG A 90 4.37 -12.06 -6.69
C ARG A 90 2.97 -12.64 -6.73
N GLY A 91 2.01 -11.98 -6.07
CA GLY A 91 0.61 -12.38 -6.09
C GLY A 91 0.02 -12.36 -7.49
N VAL A 92 0.24 -11.28 -8.23
CA VAL A 92 -0.17 -11.17 -9.65
C VAL A 92 0.49 -12.25 -10.50
N SER A 93 1.81 -12.48 -10.34
CA SER A 93 2.53 -13.54 -11.05
C SER A 93 1.98 -14.92 -10.76
N PHE A 94 1.60 -15.21 -9.52
CA PHE A 94 1.00 -16.48 -9.14
C PHE A 94 -0.33 -16.71 -9.84
N VAL A 95 -1.22 -15.71 -9.84
CA VAL A 95 -2.53 -15.77 -10.50
C VAL A 95 -2.36 -15.88 -12.02
N ALA A 96 -1.46 -15.09 -12.59
CA ALA A 96 -1.18 -15.16 -14.03
C ALA A 96 -0.70 -16.55 -14.47
N LYS A 97 0.23 -17.15 -13.72
CA LYS A 97 0.69 -18.53 -14.00
C LYS A 97 -0.44 -19.54 -13.89
N ALA A 98 -1.30 -19.42 -12.91
CA ALA A 98 -2.40 -20.37 -12.68
C ALA A 98 -3.50 -20.29 -13.74
N LEU A 99 -3.83 -19.09 -14.24
CA LEU A 99 -4.99 -18.87 -15.08
C LEU A 99 -4.66 -18.59 -16.56
N MET A 100 -3.48 -18.05 -16.85
CA MET A 100 -3.13 -17.52 -18.18
C MET A 100 -2.11 -18.36 -18.93
N THR A 101 -1.47 -19.34 -18.28
CA THR A 101 -0.50 -20.24 -18.94
C THR A 101 -1.14 -20.95 -20.13
N ALA A 102 -0.50 -20.89 -21.29
CA ALA A 102 -0.94 -21.45 -22.57
C ALA A 102 -2.27 -20.91 -23.09
N LYS A 103 -2.79 -19.81 -22.58
CA LYS A 103 -3.96 -19.14 -23.12
C LYS A 103 -3.56 -18.21 -24.29
N LYS A 104 -4.51 -18.03 -25.22
CA LYS A 104 -4.35 -17.16 -26.38
C LYS A 104 -5.22 -15.91 -26.29
N GLU A 105 -6.01 -15.79 -25.24
CA GLU A 105 -6.99 -14.72 -25.07
C GLU A 105 -7.10 -14.38 -23.58
N ILE A 106 -7.21 -13.08 -23.28
CA ILE A 106 -7.49 -12.57 -21.94
C ILE A 106 -9.00 -12.51 -21.75
N THR A 107 -9.51 -13.23 -20.76
CA THR A 107 -10.92 -13.18 -20.37
C THR A 107 -11.16 -12.14 -19.29
N GLU A 108 -12.41 -11.71 -19.14
CA GLU A 108 -12.80 -10.80 -18.04
C GLU A 108 -12.57 -11.46 -16.65
N ALA A 109 -12.79 -12.76 -16.55
CA ALA A 109 -12.50 -13.50 -15.31
C ALA A 109 -11.02 -13.44 -14.92
N MET A 110 -10.10 -13.48 -15.88
CA MET A 110 -8.66 -13.32 -15.63
C MET A 110 -8.33 -11.91 -15.15
N MET A 111 -8.91 -10.89 -15.76
CA MET A 111 -8.75 -9.50 -15.33
C MET A 111 -9.27 -9.32 -13.90
N ASN A 112 -10.44 -9.82 -13.59
CA ASN A 112 -11.02 -9.77 -12.24
C ASN A 112 -10.15 -10.49 -11.21
N ALA A 113 -9.55 -11.63 -11.56
CA ALA A 113 -8.65 -12.35 -10.66
C ALA A 113 -7.39 -11.54 -10.33
N VAL A 114 -6.80 -10.85 -11.31
CA VAL A 114 -5.67 -9.94 -11.08
C VAL A 114 -6.09 -8.75 -10.21
N GLU A 115 -7.26 -8.15 -10.50
CA GLU A 115 -7.79 -7.06 -9.67
C GLU A 115 -8.00 -7.46 -8.21
N VAL A 116 -8.51 -8.67 -7.95
CA VAL A 116 -8.70 -9.18 -6.57
C VAL A 116 -7.37 -9.21 -5.81
N VAL A 117 -6.29 -9.64 -6.47
CA VAL A 117 -4.95 -9.61 -5.85
C VAL A 117 -4.51 -8.19 -5.53
N ILE A 118 -4.63 -7.27 -6.50
CA ILE A 118 -4.24 -5.86 -6.31
C ILE A 118 -5.06 -5.22 -5.20
N ARG A 119 -6.38 -5.40 -5.22
CA ARG A 119 -7.31 -4.84 -4.21
C ARG A 119 -7.08 -5.38 -2.81
N ALA A 120 -6.54 -6.60 -2.66
CA ALA A 120 -6.20 -7.16 -1.35
C ALA A 120 -5.13 -6.35 -0.61
N TYR A 121 -4.31 -5.60 -1.33
CA TYR A 121 -3.30 -4.70 -0.77
C TYR A 121 -3.81 -3.26 -0.59
N ASP A 122 -5.02 -2.94 -1.07
CA ASP A 122 -5.59 -1.58 -1.05
C ASP A 122 -4.56 -0.49 -1.48
N PRO A 123 -3.93 -0.62 -2.65
CA PRO A 123 -2.81 0.24 -2.99
C PRO A 123 -3.24 1.68 -3.21
N CYS A 124 -2.54 2.62 -2.56
CA CYS A 124 -2.59 4.04 -2.90
C CYS A 124 -1.60 4.30 -4.03
N LEU A 125 -2.05 4.16 -5.28
CA LEU A 125 -1.14 4.26 -6.43
C LEU A 125 -0.59 5.67 -6.60
N SER A 126 -1.40 6.71 -6.41
CA SER A 126 -0.93 8.09 -6.45
C SER A 126 0.12 8.40 -5.38
N CYS A 127 -0.01 7.82 -4.17
CA CYS A 127 0.98 8.00 -3.11
C CYS A 127 2.30 7.29 -3.43
N ALA A 128 2.24 6.09 -4.01
CA ALA A 128 3.43 5.27 -4.27
C ALA A 128 4.15 5.66 -5.56
N THR A 129 3.43 6.14 -6.57
CA THR A 129 3.99 6.46 -7.91
C THR A 129 4.06 7.95 -8.20
N HIS A 130 3.39 8.78 -7.39
CA HIS A 130 3.21 10.22 -7.64
C HIS A 130 2.55 10.55 -8.98
N ALA A 131 1.83 9.58 -9.56
CA ALA A 131 1.13 9.77 -10.84
C ALA A 131 -0.16 10.57 -10.67
N TYR A 132 -0.47 11.39 -11.66
CA TYR A 132 -1.70 12.14 -11.74
C TYR A 132 -2.68 11.51 -12.72
N GLY A 133 -3.96 11.56 -12.42
CA GLY A 133 -5.04 11.14 -13.29
C GLY A 133 -5.53 9.71 -13.07
N LYS A 134 -6.25 9.17 -14.06
CA LYS A 134 -6.79 7.81 -14.01
C LYS A 134 -5.71 6.81 -14.38
N MET A 135 -5.65 5.71 -13.62
CA MET A 135 -4.75 4.59 -13.86
C MET A 135 -5.59 3.35 -14.21
N PRO A 136 -5.93 3.15 -15.49
CA PRO A 136 -6.70 2.00 -15.91
C PRO A 136 -5.88 0.71 -15.75
N LEU A 137 -6.56 -0.40 -15.45
CA LEU A 137 -5.92 -1.72 -15.51
C LEU A 137 -5.77 -2.13 -16.97
N GLU A 138 -4.53 -2.26 -17.43
CA GLU A 138 -4.19 -2.82 -18.72
C GLU A 138 -3.47 -4.16 -18.54
N LEU A 139 -3.93 -5.17 -19.25
CA LEU A 139 -3.32 -6.49 -19.33
C LEU A 139 -2.91 -6.76 -20.77
N SER A 140 -1.62 -7.01 -20.97
CA SER A 140 -1.04 -7.39 -22.26
C SER A 140 -0.48 -8.80 -22.17
N LEU A 141 -0.85 -9.66 -23.11
CA LEU A 141 -0.39 -11.03 -23.22
C LEU A 141 0.62 -11.16 -24.36
N TYR A 142 1.80 -11.67 -24.05
CA TYR A 142 2.88 -11.90 -25.01
C TYR A 142 3.20 -13.38 -25.14
N ASP A 143 3.66 -13.83 -26.33
CA ASP A 143 4.23 -15.16 -26.50
C ASP A 143 5.67 -15.24 -25.97
N ALA A 144 6.27 -16.44 -26.11
CA ALA A 144 7.63 -16.67 -25.64
C ALA A 144 8.68 -15.87 -26.44
N GLU A 145 8.34 -15.45 -27.65
CA GLU A 145 9.16 -14.63 -28.56
C GLU A 145 8.98 -13.12 -28.33
N GLY A 146 8.10 -12.73 -27.40
CA GLY A 146 7.83 -11.34 -27.04
C GLY A 146 6.84 -10.62 -27.99
N LYS A 147 6.08 -11.35 -28.80
CA LYS A 147 5.07 -10.80 -29.67
C LYS A 147 3.74 -10.69 -28.91
N LEU A 148 3.09 -9.53 -29.01
CA LEU A 148 1.78 -9.29 -28.41
C LEU A 148 0.72 -10.22 -29.03
N ILE A 149 0.05 -11.02 -28.21
CA ILE A 149 -1.04 -11.93 -28.61
C ILE A 149 -2.39 -11.24 -28.40
N ASP A 150 -2.60 -10.63 -27.23
CA ASP A 150 -3.85 -10.00 -26.84
C ASP A 150 -3.63 -8.87 -25.84
N MET A 151 -4.54 -7.89 -25.79
CA MET A 151 -4.51 -6.79 -24.85
C MET A 151 -5.91 -6.39 -24.45
N LYS A 152 -6.14 -6.24 -23.16
CA LYS A 152 -7.41 -5.73 -22.62
C LYS A 152 -7.17 -4.64 -21.59
N CYS A 153 -8.00 -3.60 -21.68
CA CYS A 153 -8.00 -2.48 -20.77
C CYS A 153 -9.36 -2.37 -20.08
N LYS A 154 -9.35 -2.22 -18.77
CA LYS A 154 -10.53 -1.96 -17.95
C LYS A 154 -10.46 -0.51 -17.45
N LYS A 155 -11.44 0.30 -17.84
CA LYS A 155 -11.57 1.71 -17.44
C LYS A 155 -12.16 1.86 -16.06
#